data_88741c68949c01f3dc8274cf6446d64e
#
_entry.id   88741c68949c01f3dc8274cf6446d64e
#
_cell.length_a   1.000
_cell.length_b   1.000
_cell.length_c   1.000
_cell.angle_alpha   90.00
_cell.angle_beta   90.00
_cell.angle_gamma   90.00
#
_symmetry.space_group_name_H-M   'P 1'
#
loop_
_entity.id
_entity.type
_entity.pdbx_description
1 polymer ?
#
loop_
_entity_poly.entity_id
_entity_poly.type
_entity_poly.pdbx_seq_one_letter_code
_entity_poly.pdbx_strand_id
1 'polypeptide(L)'
;MRKSKLVVALVGAFAATSMIAAVQAADPLEPYPVKGKVIQRLNAFDNPEGSIFSADGKYVFVSNSAELGMPDKGFHWTHKGGYISKLAVQPDGTLKMVNEKLITGLTGPLGMAVIPVSTKKFPKGTIFLIEAWAPLAEADGTEVKDPTVLDPKIIAFTPDGKVLGAIKMGEGSAAAAVAGVPATLGNALSFDKEGNLYAIDTGIAGGLFNPPIATKGGGAYMFPVSSLDTLADGQSASLMYIPVPEGGPDGIEVAPDGAIHFNTVGVVAGLKDPADGGMYRLTKQDFKNGTLPAPFATGLGALDGLDFAGSVRLDTEIKNTNSVIVTPPYGKPMMLTYDQDIKLAGPADIAVRKLPDGSYLLVIPELAATSPNNHDNPVTVIKLPANFDRF
;
A
#
# COMPACT_ATOMS: atom_id res chain seq x y z
N MET A 1 -33.60 31.70 -66.53
CA MET A 1 -34.42 31.17 -65.43
C MET A 1 -33.66 30.05 -64.73
N ARG A 2 -33.02 30.31 -63.58
CA ARG A 2 -32.36 29.29 -62.72
C ARG A 2 -33.09 29.26 -61.44
N LYS A 3 -33.66 28.10 -61.07
CA LYS A 3 -34.35 27.85 -59.81
C LYS A 3 -33.32 27.52 -58.72
N SER A 4 -33.20 28.34 -57.69
CA SER A 4 -32.44 28.08 -56.47
C SER A 4 -33.21 27.10 -55.59
N LYS A 5 -32.60 26.02 -55.20
CA LYS A 5 -33.11 25.12 -54.16
C LYS A 5 -32.59 25.58 -52.79
N LEU A 6 -33.52 25.93 -51.95
CA LEU A 6 -33.26 26.22 -50.53
C LEU A 6 -33.08 24.90 -49.79
N VAL A 7 -31.90 24.68 -49.21
CA VAL A 7 -31.63 23.54 -48.29
C VAL A 7 -31.80 24.08 -46.88
N VAL A 8 -32.86 23.63 -46.21
CA VAL A 8 -33.06 23.87 -44.77
C VAL A 8 -32.29 22.82 -44.00
N ALA A 9 -31.22 23.23 -43.33
CA ALA A 9 -30.49 22.37 -42.38
C ALA A 9 -31.21 22.40 -41.02
N LEU A 10 -31.77 21.28 -40.65
CA LEU A 10 -32.31 21.05 -39.30
C LEU A 10 -31.13 20.79 -38.34
N VAL A 11 -30.83 21.77 -37.49
CA VAL A 11 -29.88 21.58 -36.38
C VAL A 11 -30.67 20.99 -35.21
N GLY A 12 -30.55 19.69 -35.02
CA GLY A 12 -31.05 19.00 -33.85
C GLY A 12 -30.12 19.25 -32.66
N ALA A 13 -30.54 20.07 -31.67
CA ALA A 13 -29.87 20.20 -30.43
C ALA A 13 -30.14 18.95 -29.58
N PHE A 14 -29.16 18.06 -29.46
CA PHE A 14 -29.15 17.03 -28.42
C PHE A 14 -28.76 17.68 -27.10
N ALA A 15 -29.76 17.95 -26.25
CA ALA A 15 -29.52 18.22 -24.84
C ALA A 15 -29.08 16.92 -24.18
N ALA A 16 -27.76 16.74 -24.01
CA ALA A 16 -27.22 15.71 -23.15
C ALA A 16 -27.52 16.12 -21.69
N THR A 17 -28.61 15.63 -21.14
CA THR A 17 -28.82 15.61 -19.70
C THR A 17 -27.82 14.62 -19.11
N SER A 18 -26.71 15.13 -18.63
CA SER A 18 -25.83 14.39 -17.74
C SER A 18 -26.62 14.07 -16.46
N MET A 19 -27.16 12.84 -16.39
CA MET A 19 -27.58 12.29 -15.12
C MET A 19 -26.31 12.13 -14.29
N ILE A 20 -26.05 13.06 -13.38
CA ILE A 20 -25.18 12.82 -12.24
C ILE A 20 -25.93 11.77 -11.44
N ALA A 21 -25.57 10.50 -11.61
CA ALA A 21 -25.98 9.47 -10.66
C ALA A 21 -25.45 9.95 -9.30
N ALA A 22 -26.37 10.27 -8.39
CA ALA A 22 -26.01 10.48 -7.01
C ALA A 22 -25.30 9.19 -6.55
N VAL A 23 -24.04 9.30 -6.18
CA VAL A 23 -23.31 8.22 -5.53
C VAL A 23 -24.12 7.92 -4.27
N GLN A 24 -24.85 6.84 -4.28
CA GLN A 24 -25.59 6.37 -3.13
C GLN A 24 -24.52 5.99 -2.11
N ALA A 25 -24.52 6.63 -0.93
CA ALA A 25 -23.62 6.25 0.14
C ALA A 25 -23.75 4.72 0.32
N ALA A 26 -22.64 4.01 0.23
CA ALA A 26 -22.65 2.57 0.43
C ALA A 26 -23.29 2.28 1.81
N ASP A 27 -24.12 1.25 1.86
CA ASP A 27 -24.69 0.81 3.14
C ASP A 27 -23.53 0.49 4.11
N PRO A 28 -23.66 0.83 5.41
CA PRO A 28 -22.63 0.51 6.39
C PRO A 28 -22.29 -0.98 6.35
N LEU A 29 -21.01 -1.31 6.38
CA LEU A 29 -20.57 -2.70 6.42
C LEU A 29 -21.08 -3.37 7.68
N GLU A 30 -21.63 -4.57 7.53
CA GLU A 30 -22.07 -5.41 8.65
C GLU A 30 -20.86 -5.79 9.52
N PRO A 31 -21.03 -5.88 10.84
CA PRO A 31 -19.99 -6.37 11.73
C PRO A 31 -19.60 -7.82 11.42
N TYR A 32 -18.29 -8.10 11.36
CA TYR A 32 -17.82 -9.48 11.29
C TYR A 32 -18.18 -10.23 12.58
N PRO A 33 -18.63 -11.51 12.51
CA PRO A 33 -19.13 -12.25 13.69
C PRO A 33 -18.12 -12.44 14.82
N VAL A 34 -16.82 -12.31 14.50
CA VAL A 34 -15.72 -12.51 15.45
C VAL A 34 -15.05 -11.18 15.76
N LYS A 35 -14.88 -10.87 17.03
CA LYS A 35 -14.20 -9.67 17.48
C LYS A 35 -12.70 -9.86 17.60
N GLY A 36 -11.95 -8.81 17.25
CA GLY A 36 -10.54 -8.70 17.58
C GLY A 36 -10.34 -8.29 19.04
N LYS A 37 -9.37 -8.92 19.73
CA LYS A 37 -8.93 -8.50 21.05
C LYS A 37 -7.77 -7.54 20.92
N VAL A 38 -7.95 -6.29 21.33
CA VAL A 38 -6.86 -5.32 21.42
C VAL A 38 -5.97 -5.67 22.59
N ILE A 39 -4.72 -6.02 22.34
CA ILE A 39 -3.77 -6.42 23.39
C ILE A 39 -2.74 -5.35 23.69
N GLN A 40 -2.49 -4.44 22.76
CA GLN A 40 -1.54 -3.35 22.97
C GLN A 40 -1.79 -2.19 21.98
N ARG A 41 -1.45 -0.98 22.41
CA ARG A 41 -1.30 0.20 21.57
C ARG A 41 -0.03 0.94 21.99
N LEU A 42 0.94 1.05 21.08
CA LEU A 42 2.25 1.65 21.31
C LEU A 42 2.29 3.02 20.64
N ASN A 43 2.50 4.08 21.39
CA ASN A 43 2.62 5.45 20.89
C ASN A 43 4.10 5.85 20.92
N ALA A 44 4.84 5.59 19.85
CA ALA A 44 6.27 5.85 19.80
C ALA A 44 6.81 5.93 18.36
N PHE A 45 5.99 6.35 17.41
CA PHE A 45 6.35 6.29 15.99
C PHE A 45 6.09 7.62 15.27
N ASP A 46 6.82 7.85 14.20
CA ASP A 46 6.73 9.03 13.34
C ASP A 46 5.97 8.69 12.05
N ASN A 47 4.64 8.81 12.06
CA ASN A 47 3.77 8.42 10.96
C ASN A 47 4.10 7.00 10.48
N PRO A 48 3.86 5.97 11.31
CA PRO A 48 4.12 4.60 10.94
C PRO A 48 3.17 4.18 9.82
N GLU A 49 3.73 3.62 8.77
CA GLU A 49 2.96 3.28 7.59
C GLU A 49 2.99 1.78 7.31
N GLY A 50 4.16 1.18 7.09
CA GLY A 50 4.27 -0.24 6.81
C GLY A 50 4.68 -1.07 8.03
N SER A 51 4.24 -2.32 8.08
CA SER A 51 4.69 -3.29 9.08
C SER A 51 4.93 -4.67 8.47
N ILE A 52 5.90 -5.43 9.00
CA ILE A 52 6.17 -6.80 8.54
C ILE A 52 6.77 -7.65 9.65
N PHE A 53 6.38 -8.91 9.73
CA PHE A 53 7.05 -9.88 10.60
C PHE A 53 8.35 -10.39 9.97
N SER A 54 9.39 -10.57 10.80
CA SER A 54 10.57 -11.34 10.36
C SER A 54 10.19 -12.77 9.95
N ALA A 55 10.97 -13.40 9.09
CA ALA A 55 10.71 -14.77 8.61
C ALA A 55 10.52 -15.80 9.73
N ASP A 56 11.23 -15.65 10.85
CA ASP A 56 11.08 -16.50 12.05
C ASP A 56 9.98 -16.00 12.99
N GLY A 57 9.46 -14.78 12.74
CA GLY A 57 8.42 -14.07 13.47
C GLY A 57 8.74 -13.67 14.89
N LYS A 58 9.99 -13.61 15.21
CA LYS A 58 10.44 -13.09 16.52
C LYS A 58 10.42 -11.58 16.58
N TYR A 59 10.40 -10.93 15.41
CA TYR A 59 10.46 -9.48 15.32
C TYR A 59 9.37 -8.95 14.38
N VAL A 60 8.97 -7.72 14.63
CA VAL A 60 8.21 -6.87 13.72
C VAL A 60 9.09 -5.69 13.34
N PHE A 61 9.07 -5.33 12.08
CA PHE A 61 9.66 -4.09 11.58
C PHE A 61 8.52 -3.14 11.23
N VAL A 62 8.69 -1.87 11.55
CA VAL A 62 7.73 -0.80 11.27
C VAL A 62 8.46 0.31 10.53
N SER A 63 7.97 0.68 9.35
CA SER A 63 8.45 1.85 8.64
C SER A 63 7.83 3.11 9.26
N ASN A 64 8.64 4.15 9.41
CA ASN A 64 8.24 5.47 9.88
C ASN A 64 8.48 6.45 8.75
N SER A 65 7.42 6.89 8.09
CA SER A 65 7.50 7.70 6.87
C SER A 65 7.99 9.13 7.13
N ALA A 66 7.89 9.60 8.37
CA ALA A 66 8.31 10.92 8.81
C ALA A 66 7.67 12.04 7.96
N GLU A 67 6.35 12.02 7.92
CA GLU A 67 5.58 13.00 7.17
C GLU A 67 5.61 14.38 7.78
N LEU A 68 5.56 15.38 6.93
CA LEU A 68 5.53 16.78 7.30
C LEU A 68 4.24 17.43 6.80
N GLY A 69 3.36 17.86 7.71
CA GLY A 69 2.19 18.66 7.36
C GLY A 69 2.60 20.05 6.94
N MET A 70 2.26 20.41 5.72
CA MET A 70 2.53 21.74 5.18
C MET A 70 1.22 22.51 5.03
N PRO A 71 1.04 23.64 5.74
CA PRO A 71 -0.14 24.49 5.57
C PRO A 71 -0.37 24.82 4.09
N ASP A 72 -1.61 24.66 3.63
CA ASP A 72 -2.03 24.97 2.25
C ASP A 72 -1.43 24.10 1.14
N LYS A 73 -0.53 23.13 1.47
CA LYS A 73 0.11 22.25 0.49
C LYS A 73 -0.12 20.75 0.71
N GLY A 74 -0.88 20.41 1.74
CA GLY A 74 -1.04 19.03 2.15
C GLY A 74 0.18 18.52 2.93
N PHE A 75 0.40 17.21 2.96
CA PHE A 75 1.58 16.68 3.60
C PHE A 75 2.59 16.15 2.58
N HIS A 76 3.84 16.10 3.01
CA HIS A 76 5.00 15.70 2.23
C HIS A 76 5.84 14.73 3.06
N TRP A 77 6.57 13.82 2.41
CA TRP A 77 7.60 13.05 3.09
C TRP A 77 8.84 13.89 3.31
N THR A 78 9.39 13.81 4.51
CA THR A 78 10.65 14.49 4.81
C THR A 78 11.81 13.78 4.10
N HIS A 79 12.55 14.51 3.27
CA HIS A 79 13.74 13.98 2.59
C HIS A 79 14.73 13.42 3.60
N LYS A 80 15.03 12.11 3.50
CA LYS A 80 15.88 11.35 4.44
C LYS A 80 15.46 11.40 5.91
N GLY A 81 14.21 11.78 6.20
CA GLY A 81 13.69 11.83 7.56
C GLY A 81 13.21 10.49 8.08
N GLY A 82 12.84 9.57 7.18
CA GLY A 82 12.27 8.29 7.52
C GLY A 82 13.26 7.27 8.10
N TYR A 83 12.72 6.28 8.81
CA TYR A 83 13.50 5.23 9.44
C TYR A 83 12.69 3.95 9.65
N ILE A 84 13.38 2.84 9.99
CA ILE A 84 12.77 1.56 10.36
C ILE A 84 12.96 1.31 11.84
N SER A 85 11.87 1.00 12.54
CA SER A 85 11.87 0.50 13.92
C SER A 85 11.83 -1.01 13.94
N LYS A 86 12.50 -1.63 14.94
CA LYS A 86 12.50 -3.07 15.20
C LYS A 86 11.93 -3.36 16.58
N LEU A 87 10.92 -4.24 16.63
CA LEU A 87 10.26 -4.65 17.86
C LEU A 87 10.35 -6.18 18.04
N ALA A 88 10.52 -6.66 19.25
CA ALA A 88 10.46 -8.08 19.57
C ALA A 88 9.03 -8.51 19.90
N VAL A 89 8.58 -9.61 19.32
CA VAL A 89 7.30 -10.25 19.66
C VAL A 89 7.47 -11.01 20.97
N GLN A 90 6.66 -10.66 21.97
CA GLN A 90 6.68 -11.31 23.27
C GLN A 90 5.81 -12.59 23.26
N PRO A 91 5.97 -13.51 24.22
CA PRO A 91 5.18 -14.74 24.29
C PRO A 91 3.66 -14.53 24.38
N ASP A 92 3.22 -13.41 24.93
CA ASP A 92 1.79 -13.02 25.04
C ASP A 92 1.26 -12.32 23.77
N GLY A 93 2.13 -12.10 22.78
CA GLY A 93 1.82 -11.41 21.53
C GLY A 93 2.05 -9.89 21.59
N THR A 94 2.38 -9.33 22.74
CA THR A 94 2.74 -7.90 22.82
C THR A 94 4.08 -7.63 22.13
N LEU A 95 4.33 -6.38 21.78
CA LEU A 95 5.56 -5.93 21.11
C LEU A 95 6.42 -5.12 22.11
N LYS A 96 7.74 -5.32 22.03
CA LYS A 96 8.70 -4.55 22.81
C LYS A 96 9.72 -3.91 21.86
N MET A 97 9.91 -2.60 21.94
CA MET A 97 10.93 -1.87 21.18
C MET A 97 12.32 -2.44 21.46
N VAL A 98 13.04 -2.82 20.40
CA VAL A 98 14.44 -3.32 20.45
C VAL A 98 15.39 -2.27 19.91
N ASN A 99 15.02 -1.67 18.78
CA ASN A 99 15.78 -0.59 18.17
C ASN A 99 14.79 0.36 17.48
N GLU A 100 14.71 1.56 18.00
CA GLU A 100 13.79 2.57 17.48
C GLU A 100 14.17 3.01 16.05
N LYS A 101 15.45 3.14 15.76
CA LYS A 101 15.98 3.63 14.47
C LYS A 101 17.03 2.68 13.91
N LEU A 102 16.59 1.47 13.54
CA LEU A 102 17.47 0.41 13.00
C LEU A 102 18.15 0.83 11.70
N ILE A 103 17.42 1.50 10.83
CA ILE A 103 17.90 2.10 9.58
C ILE A 103 17.35 3.52 9.54
N THR A 104 18.16 4.48 9.15
CA THR A 104 17.81 5.91 9.06
C THR A 104 18.16 6.47 7.69
N GLY A 105 17.74 7.70 7.43
CA GLY A 105 18.04 8.40 6.18
C GLY A 105 17.22 7.90 4.99
N LEU A 106 16.06 7.30 5.27
CA LEU A 106 15.10 6.85 4.27
C LEU A 106 14.18 8.02 3.87
N THR A 107 13.63 7.94 2.67
CA THR A 107 12.70 8.95 2.16
C THR A 107 11.35 8.32 1.94
N GLY A 108 10.37 8.62 2.83
CA GLY A 108 9.05 8.03 2.79
C GLY A 108 9.09 6.49 2.72
N PRO A 109 9.70 5.81 3.72
CA PRO A 109 9.68 4.35 3.76
C PRO A 109 8.25 3.88 4.04
N LEU A 110 7.68 3.06 3.15
CA LEU A 110 6.32 2.56 3.22
C LEU A 110 6.29 1.03 3.38
N GLY A 111 5.64 0.32 2.48
CA GLY A 111 5.43 -1.11 2.60
C GLY A 111 6.70 -1.97 2.54
N MET A 112 6.65 -3.13 3.18
CA MET A 112 7.76 -4.07 3.27
C MET A 112 7.33 -5.50 2.95
N ALA A 113 8.28 -6.31 2.47
CA ALA A 113 8.08 -7.75 2.24
C ALA A 113 9.34 -8.55 2.58
N VAL A 114 9.18 -9.82 2.98
CA VAL A 114 10.29 -10.72 3.32
C VAL A 114 10.47 -11.78 2.24
N ILE A 115 11.64 -11.82 1.61
CA ILE A 115 11.90 -12.83 0.58
C ILE A 115 11.93 -14.25 1.17
N PRO A 116 11.12 -15.20 0.64
CA PRO A 116 11.02 -16.55 1.19
C PRO A 116 12.11 -17.51 0.69
N VAL A 117 12.90 -17.12 -0.30
CA VAL A 117 13.97 -17.91 -0.90
C VAL A 117 15.29 -17.13 -0.89
N SER A 118 16.41 -17.81 -1.13
CA SER A 118 17.70 -17.13 -1.31
C SER A 118 17.99 -16.89 -2.79
N THR A 119 18.57 -15.74 -3.11
CA THR A 119 19.26 -15.46 -4.37
C THR A 119 20.76 -15.35 -4.12
N LYS A 120 21.56 -14.91 -5.10
CA LYS A 120 23.00 -14.68 -4.89
C LYS A 120 23.27 -13.52 -3.93
N LYS A 121 22.46 -12.43 -4.04
CA LYS A 121 22.62 -11.21 -3.22
C LYS A 121 21.77 -11.21 -1.97
N PHE A 122 20.59 -11.80 -2.03
CA PHE A 122 19.56 -11.69 -1.00
C PHE A 122 19.32 -13.04 -0.34
N PRO A 123 19.89 -13.30 0.84
CA PRO A 123 19.56 -14.48 1.63
C PRO A 123 18.07 -14.54 1.96
N LYS A 124 17.51 -15.75 2.08
CA LYS A 124 16.15 -15.94 2.63
C LYS A 124 15.99 -15.18 3.94
N GLY A 125 14.88 -14.46 4.08
CA GLY A 125 14.61 -13.63 5.25
C GLY A 125 15.09 -12.18 5.12
N THR A 126 15.72 -11.80 3.99
CA THR A 126 16.00 -10.40 3.66
C THR A 126 14.68 -9.65 3.54
N ILE A 127 14.62 -8.43 4.07
CA ILE A 127 13.48 -7.54 4.04
C ILE A 127 13.66 -6.57 2.88
N PHE A 128 12.62 -6.43 2.05
CA PHE A 128 12.54 -5.43 1.00
C PHE A 128 11.60 -4.33 1.45
N LEU A 129 11.97 -3.09 1.19
CA LEU A 129 11.25 -1.88 1.57
C LEU A 129 11.10 -1.00 0.34
N ILE A 130 9.91 -0.51 0.06
CA ILE A 130 9.70 0.48 -0.98
C ILE A 130 9.66 1.88 -0.38
N GLU A 131 10.21 2.86 -1.10
CA GLU A 131 10.21 4.27 -0.70
C GLU A 131 9.26 5.08 -1.58
N ALA A 132 8.51 5.99 -0.96
CA ALA A 132 7.73 7.03 -1.65
C ALA A 132 8.61 8.21 -2.04
N TRP A 133 8.29 8.87 -3.16
CA TRP A 133 9.20 9.87 -3.78
C TRP A 133 8.58 11.22 -4.03
N ALA A 134 7.30 11.35 -3.94
CA ALA A 134 6.63 12.61 -4.15
C ALA A 134 5.30 12.63 -3.38
N PRO A 135 4.98 13.73 -2.78
CA PRO A 135 5.76 14.98 -2.68
C PRO A 135 6.81 14.95 -1.58
N LEU A 136 7.93 15.67 -1.77
CA LEU A 136 9.03 15.75 -0.80
C LEU A 136 9.20 17.15 -0.24
N ALA A 137 9.62 17.22 1.03
CA ALA A 137 10.07 18.43 1.67
C ALA A 137 11.36 18.20 2.49
N GLU A 138 12.16 19.20 2.66
CA GLU A 138 13.22 19.23 3.68
C GLU A 138 12.61 19.35 5.08
N ALA A 139 13.38 19.05 6.11
CA ALA A 139 12.91 19.07 7.50
C ALA A 139 12.41 20.47 7.97
N ASP A 140 12.83 21.52 7.31
CA ASP A 140 12.37 22.89 7.56
C ASP A 140 11.06 23.26 6.81
N GLY A 141 10.47 22.32 6.06
CA GLY A 141 9.28 22.53 5.27
C GLY A 141 9.52 23.14 3.88
N THR A 142 10.77 23.28 3.46
CA THR A 142 11.07 23.69 2.08
C THR A 142 10.76 22.55 1.12
N GLU A 143 9.91 22.80 0.12
CA GLU A 143 9.55 21.80 -0.89
C GLU A 143 10.78 21.42 -1.75
N VAL A 144 11.06 20.13 -1.86
CA VAL A 144 12.12 19.59 -2.72
C VAL A 144 11.62 19.53 -4.15
N LYS A 145 12.18 20.36 -5.02
CA LYS A 145 11.83 20.44 -6.46
C LYS A 145 12.90 19.88 -7.39
N ASP A 146 14.07 19.57 -6.85
CA ASP A 146 15.19 19.06 -7.65
C ASP A 146 14.91 17.59 -8.07
N PRO A 147 14.67 17.30 -9.35
CA PRO A 147 14.39 15.95 -9.81
C PRO A 147 15.58 15.00 -9.62
N THR A 148 16.80 15.49 -9.42
CA THR A 148 17.99 14.65 -9.19
C THR A 148 17.99 14.03 -7.79
N VAL A 149 17.19 14.55 -6.87
CA VAL A 149 16.98 14.00 -5.53
C VAL A 149 15.95 12.86 -5.56
N LEU A 150 15.11 12.82 -6.60
CA LEU A 150 14.08 11.80 -6.79
C LEU A 150 14.73 10.51 -7.31
N ASP A 151 14.94 9.55 -6.41
CA ASP A 151 15.53 8.23 -6.73
C ASP A 151 14.65 7.10 -6.19
N PRO A 152 13.41 6.92 -6.75
CA PRO A 152 12.50 5.87 -6.30
C PRO A 152 13.14 4.50 -6.42
N LYS A 153 13.06 3.72 -5.33
CA LYS A 153 13.72 2.42 -5.25
C LYS A 153 13.07 1.50 -4.23
N ILE A 154 13.40 0.23 -4.37
CA ILE A 154 13.13 -0.80 -3.37
C ILE A 154 14.48 -1.15 -2.73
N ILE A 155 14.62 -0.95 -1.43
CA ILE A 155 15.83 -1.24 -0.66
C ILE A 155 15.71 -2.62 -0.05
N ALA A 156 16.79 -3.41 -0.10
CA ALA A 156 16.87 -4.71 0.55
C ALA A 156 17.85 -4.67 1.72
N PHE A 157 17.42 -5.16 2.90
CA PHE A 157 18.23 -5.17 4.12
C PHE A 157 18.02 -6.43 4.95
N THR A 158 19.01 -6.75 5.78
CA THR A 158 18.94 -7.90 6.71
C THR A 158 18.16 -7.51 8.00
N PRO A 159 17.64 -8.49 8.78
CA PRO A 159 16.95 -8.21 10.04
C PRO A 159 17.78 -7.49 11.10
N ASP A 160 19.08 -7.34 10.94
CA ASP A 160 19.98 -6.55 11.76
C ASP A 160 20.31 -5.16 11.20
N GLY A 161 19.66 -4.78 10.09
CA GLY A 161 19.73 -3.43 9.52
C GLY A 161 20.84 -3.22 8.48
N LYS A 162 21.55 -4.28 8.06
CA LYS A 162 22.56 -4.16 7.01
C LYS A 162 21.88 -4.06 5.64
N VAL A 163 22.06 -2.95 4.92
CA VAL A 163 21.60 -2.80 3.54
C VAL A 163 22.45 -3.67 2.61
N LEU A 164 21.77 -4.47 1.77
CA LEU A 164 22.40 -5.41 0.81
C LEU A 164 22.39 -4.87 -0.62
N GLY A 165 21.45 -3.99 -0.95
CA GLY A 165 21.32 -3.41 -2.29
C GLY A 165 19.98 -2.69 -2.46
N ALA A 166 19.76 -2.17 -3.66
CA ALA A 166 18.51 -1.52 -4.03
C ALA A 166 18.17 -1.78 -5.50
N ILE A 167 16.87 -1.87 -5.79
CA ILE A 167 16.31 -1.95 -7.15
C ILE A 167 15.76 -0.57 -7.50
N LYS A 168 16.27 0.05 -8.54
CA LYS A 168 15.82 1.37 -9.01
C LYS A 168 14.45 1.28 -9.68
N MET A 169 13.61 2.27 -9.40
CA MET A 169 12.29 2.45 -10.03
C MET A 169 12.14 3.81 -10.71
N GLY A 170 13.14 4.68 -10.57
CA GLY A 170 13.21 6.02 -11.14
C GLY A 170 13.60 6.04 -12.62
N GLU A 171 13.87 7.23 -13.12
CA GLU A 171 14.24 7.47 -14.52
C GLU A 171 15.44 6.61 -14.96
N GLY A 172 15.35 6.05 -16.15
CA GLY A 172 16.39 5.16 -16.71
C GLY A 172 16.40 3.74 -16.15
N SER A 173 15.52 3.42 -15.19
CA SER A 173 15.39 2.05 -14.65
C SER A 173 14.59 1.13 -15.56
N ALA A 174 14.72 -0.19 -15.34
CA ALA A 174 13.90 -1.18 -16.03
C ALA A 174 12.41 -1.05 -15.64
N ALA A 175 12.11 -0.63 -14.41
CA ALA A 175 10.74 -0.38 -13.97
C ALA A 175 10.12 0.80 -14.72
N ALA A 176 10.82 1.92 -14.83
CA ALA A 176 10.36 3.06 -15.63
C ALA A 176 10.22 2.72 -17.11
N ALA A 177 11.10 1.88 -17.66
CA ALA A 177 11.03 1.46 -19.05
C ALA A 177 9.77 0.63 -19.38
N VAL A 178 9.34 -0.26 -18.48
CA VAL A 178 8.15 -1.09 -18.70
C VAL A 178 6.85 -0.33 -18.44
N ALA A 179 6.84 0.58 -17.47
CA ALA A 179 5.68 1.43 -17.16
C ALA A 179 5.53 2.62 -18.15
N GLY A 180 6.62 3.01 -18.81
CA GLY A 180 6.69 4.20 -19.66
C GLY A 180 6.91 5.50 -18.91
N VAL A 181 6.97 5.47 -17.59
CA VAL A 181 7.25 6.60 -16.67
C VAL A 181 7.93 6.09 -15.40
N PRO A 182 8.70 6.94 -14.70
CA PRO A 182 9.22 6.60 -13.37
C PRO A 182 8.10 6.36 -12.36
N ALA A 183 8.34 5.48 -11.40
CA ALA A 183 7.47 5.37 -10.23
C ALA A 183 7.48 6.68 -9.42
N THR A 184 6.37 7.00 -8.79
CA THR A 184 6.22 8.25 -8.02
C THR A 184 5.90 8.00 -6.55
N LEU A 185 4.99 7.09 -6.28
CA LEU A 185 4.57 6.72 -4.94
C LEU A 185 4.58 5.19 -4.82
N GLY A 186 5.78 4.63 -4.68
CA GLY A 186 5.89 3.21 -4.35
C GLY A 186 5.29 2.97 -2.97
N ASN A 187 4.28 2.09 -2.87
CA ASN A 187 3.52 1.93 -1.65
C ASN A 187 3.73 0.56 -0.99
N ALA A 188 3.32 -0.52 -1.62
CA ALA A 188 3.33 -1.82 -0.99
C ALA A 188 4.15 -2.87 -1.76
N LEU A 189 4.59 -3.90 -1.05
CA LEU A 189 5.37 -5.03 -1.55
C LEU A 189 4.82 -6.36 -1.05
N SER A 190 4.90 -7.41 -1.87
CA SER A 190 4.69 -8.78 -1.43
C SER A 190 5.57 -9.77 -2.23
N PHE A 191 5.85 -10.93 -1.66
CA PHE A 191 6.54 -12.03 -2.34
C PHE A 191 5.64 -13.26 -2.48
N ASP A 192 5.70 -13.92 -3.64
CA ASP A 192 5.18 -15.27 -3.71
C ASP A 192 6.19 -16.30 -3.14
N LYS A 193 5.74 -17.54 -2.97
CA LYS A 193 6.56 -18.63 -2.42
C LYS A 193 7.77 -18.99 -3.29
N GLU A 194 7.72 -18.66 -4.58
CA GLU A 194 8.82 -18.83 -5.52
C GLU A 194 9.85 -17.70 -5.44
N GLY A 195 9.55 -16.62 -4.74
CA GLY A 195 10.41 -15.45 -4.56
C GLY A 195 10.25 -14.37 -5.64
N ASN A 196 9.18 -14.42 -6.44
CA ASN A 196 8.87 -13.28 -7.30
C ASN A 196 8.32 -12.14 -6.43
N LEU A 197 8.84 -10.93 -6.65
CA LEU A 197 8.43 -9.72 -5.94
C LEU A 197 7.31 -9.03 -6.70
N TYR A 198 6.27 -8.65 -5.98
CA TYR A 198 5.20 -7.79 -6.45
C TYR A 198 5.30 -6.44 -5.75
N ALA A 199 5.09 -5.35 -6.48
CA ALA A 199 5.16 -4.00 -5.96
C ALA A 199 4.03 -3.14 -6.53
N ILE A 200 3.54 -2.22 -5.73
CA ILE A 200 2.58 -1.20 -6.14
C ILE A 200 3.27 0.16 -6.23
N ASP A 201 2.91 0.90 -7.27
CA ASP A 201 3.09 2.34 -7.37
C ASP A 201 1.70 2.97 -7.44
N THR A 202 1.33 3.73 -6.44
CA THR A 202 0.02 4.42 -6.39
C THR A 202 -0.14 5.45 -7.51
N GLY A 203 0.99 5.93 -8.07
CA GLY A 203 0.99 6.79 -9.25
C GLY A 203 0.49 8.20 -8.98
N ILE A 204 0.73 8.71 -7.79
CA ILE A 204 0.37 10.07 -7.39
C ILE A 204 1.62 10.94 -7.42
N ALA A 205 1.52 12.12 -8.05
CA ALA A 205 2.50 13.19 -7.94
C ALA A 205 1.81 14.46 -7.43
N GLY A 206 2.52 15.24 -6.65
CA GLY A 206 1.95 16.42 -5.98
C GLY A 206 1.46 16.09 -4.58
N GLY A 207 1.09 17.11 -3.81
CA GLY A 207 0.71 16.93 -2.41
C GLY A 207 -0.51 16.02 -2.26
N LEU A 208 -0.40 14.99 -1.46
CA LEU A 208 -1.54 14.22 -1.00
C LEU A 208 -2.55 15.20 -0.39
N PHE A 209 -3.80 15.14 -0.84
CA PHE A 209 -4.93 16.00 -0.40
C PHE A 209 -4.94 17.47 -0.90
N ASN A 210 -4.04 17.90 -1.80
CA ASN A 210 -4.07 19.29 -2.33
C ASN A 210 -3.81 19.35 -3.84
N PRO A 211 -4.82 19.37 -4.71
CA PRO A 211 -5.37 18.14 -5.30
C PRO A 211 -4.23 17.33 -5.89
N PRO A 212 -4.16 16.04 -5.64
CA PRO A 212 -3.12 15.18 -6.20
C PRO A 212 -3.28 15.14 -7.71
N ILE A 213 -2.15 15.06 -8.39
CA ILE A 213 -2.12 14.85 -9.83
C ILE A 213 -1.87 13.38 -10.06
N ALA A 214 -2.86 12.67 -10.58
CA ALA A 214 -2.66 11.30 -11.07
C ALA A 214 -1.59 11.32 -12.15
N THR A 215 -0.56 10.49 -11.98
CA THR A 215 0.44 10.27 -13.02
C THR A 215 0.01 9.11 -13.91
N LYS A 216 0.65 8.95 -15.07
CA LYS A 216 0.42 7.78 -15.92
C LYS A 216 1.05 6.50 -15.37
N GLY A 217 1.78 6.57 -14.24
CA GLY A 217 2.64 5.50 -13.73
C GLY A 217 2.03 4.59 -12.68
N GLY A 218 0.83 4.86 -12.18
CA GLY A 218 0.20 4.00 -11.17
C GLY A 218 -0.08 2.60 -11.69
N GLY A 219 0.31 1.58 -10.90
CA GLY A 219 0.08 0.20 -11.28
C GLY A 219 0.85 -0.83 -10.46
N ALA A 220 0.71 -2.07 -10.88
CA ALA A 220 1.32 -3.23 -10.24
C ALA A 220 2.50 -3.76 -11.06
N TYR A 221 3.63 -3.96 -10.42
CA TYR A 221 4.84 -4.57 -10.98
C TYR A 221 4.98 -6.02 -10.50
N MET A 222 5.54 -6.86 -11.36
CA MET A 222 6.04 -8.19 -10.99
C MET A 222 7.50 -8.30 -11.41
N PHE A 223 8.38 -8.52 -10.45
CA PHE A 223 9.82 -8.75 -10.62
C PHE A 223 10.10 -10.26 -10.45
N PRO A 224 10.41 -10.99 -11.52
CA PRO A 224 10.79 -12.40 -11.39
C PRO A 224 11.99 -12.55 -10.45
N VAL A 225 12.01 -13.59 -9.62
CA VAL A 225 13.12 -13.85 -8.69
C VAL A 225 14.46 -13.91 -9.40
N SER A 226 14.51 -14.43 -10.63
CA SER A 226 15.72 -14.49 -11.46
C SER A 226 16.26 -13.12 -11.89
N SER A 227 15.43 -12.07 -11.80
CA SER A 227 15.80 -10.70 -12.19
C SER A 227 16.30 -9.85 -11.02
N LEU A 228 16.01 -10.23 -9.77
CA LEU A 228 16.26 -9.39 -8.60
C LEU A 228 17.73 -9.02 -8.42
N ASP A 229 18.65 -9.99 -8.55
CA ASP A 229 20.08 -9.74 -8.41
C ASP A 229 20.60 -8.81 -9.50
N THR A 230 20.17 -9.03 -10.75
CA THR A 230 20.57 -8.24 -11.92
C THR A 230 20.08 -6.80 -11.81
N LEU A 231 18.82 -6.61 -11.38
CA LEU A 231 18.24 -5.30 -11.15
C LEU A 231 18.95 -4.55 -10.01
N ALA A 232 19.31 -5.26 -8.94
CA ALA A 232 20.07 -4.70 -7.83
C ALA A 232 21.55 -4.38 -8.17
N ASP A 233 22.08 -4.92 -9.26
CA ASP A 233 23.35 -4.52 -9.88
C ASP A 233 23.21 -3.27 -10.78
N GLY A 234 22.00 -2.71 -10.88
CA GLY A 234 21.70 -1.57 -11.76
C GLY A 234 21.63 -1.95 -13.24
N GLN A 235 21.54 -3.26 -13.55
CA GLN A 235 21.43 -3.75 -14.92
C GLN A 235 19.97 -3.99 -15.29
N SER A 236 19.65 -3.93 -16.57
CA SER A 236 18.32 -4.23 -17.07
C SER A 236 18.03 -5.73 -16.99
N ALA A 237 16.83 -6.07 -16.50
CA ALA A 237 16.29 -7.42 -16.49
C ALA A 237 14.80 -7.39 -16.76
N SER A 238 14.23 -8.54 -17.13
CA SER A 238 12.79 -8.65 -17.42
C SER A 238 11.96 -8.45 -16.16
N LEU A 239 10.91 -7.65 -16.27
CA LEU A 239 9.83 -7.50 -15.31
C LEU A 239 8.53 -7.26 -16.06
N MET A 240 7.40 -7.32 -15.38
CA MET A 240 6.06 -7.15 -15.94
C MET A 240 5.33 -6.04 -15.20
N TYR A 241 4.39 -5.40 -15.88
CA TYR A 241 3.64 -4.28 -15.34
C TYR A 241 2.18 -4.32 -15.82
N ILE A 242 1.26 -4.02 -14.91
CA ILE A 242 -0.16 -3.82 -15.19
C ILE A 242 -0.50 -2.39 -14.79
N PRO A 243 -0.89 -1.53 -15.74
CA PRO A 243 -1.35 -0.18 -15.41
C PRO A 243 -2.69 -0.24 -14.65
N VAL A 244 -2.82 0.58 -13.61
CA VAL A 244 -4.07 0.82 -12.89
C VAL A 244 -4.42 2.30 -13.05
N PRO A 245 -5.04 2.68 -14.16
CA PRO A 245 -5.35 4.07 -14.43
C PRO A 245 -6.44 4.57 -13.47
N GLU A 246 -6.24 5.76 -12.93
CA GLU A 246 -7.21 6.50 -12.11
C GLU A 246 -7.58 5.87 -10.75
N GLY A 247 -7.14 4.64 -10.44
CA GLY A 247 -7.54 3.91 -9.24
C GLY A 247 -6.70 4.17 -8.00
N GLY A 248 -5.44 4.61 -8.15
CA GLY A 248 -4.51 4.70 -7.03
C GLY A 248 -4.35 3.37 -6.29
N PRO A 249 -3.74 2.35 -6.93
CA PRO A 249 -3.50 1.08 -6.26
C PRO A 249 -2.58 1.30 -5.06
N ASP A 250 -2.82 0.58 -3.97
CA ASP A 250 -2.14 0.85 -2.70
C ASP A 250 -1.55 -0.42 -2.06
N GLY A 251 -2.33 -1.18 -1.30
CA GLY A 251 -1.86 -2.44 -0.74
C GLY A 251 -1.76 -3.57 -1.76
N ILE A 252 -0.77 -4.46 -1.60
CA ILE A 252 -0.63 -5.69 -2.40
C ILE A 252 -0.18 -6.86 -1.54
N GLU A 253 -0.82 -8.02 -1.67
CA GLU A 253 -0.41 -9.24 -0.97
C GLU A 253 -0.67 -10.49 -1.81
N VAL A 254 0.19 -11.50 -1.66
CA VAL A 254 0.01 -12.80 -2.28
C VAL A 254 -0.75 -13.71 -1.33
N ALA A 255 -1.98 -14.05 -1.71
CA ALA A 255 -2.84 -14.93 -0.94
C ALA A 255 -2.24 -16.35 -0.79
N PRO A 256 -2.68 -17.12 0.21
CA PRO A 256 -2.21 -18.50 0.41
C PRO A 256 -2.44 -19.43 -0.78
N ASP A 257 -3.43 -19.15 -1.64
CA ASP A 257 -3.70 -19.87 -2.89
C ASP A 257 -2.78 -19.46 -4.06
N GLY A 258 -1.93 -18.45 -3.84
CA GLY A 258 -0.98 -17.93 -4.83
C GLY A 258 -1.57 -16.87 -5.76
N ALA A 259 -2.81 -16.44 -5.57
CA ALA A 259 -3.36 -15.28 -6.25
C ALA A 259 -2.76 -14.00 -5.67
N ILE A 260 -2.59 -13.00 -6.51
CA ILE A 260 -2.09 -11.68 -6.13
C ILE A 260 -3.30 -10.77 -5.90
N HIS A 261 -3.43 -10.22 -4.71
CA HIS A 261 -4.49 -9.29 -4.39
C HIS A 261 -3.92 -7.88 -4.22
N PHE A 262 -4.66 -6.88 -4.69
CA PHE A 262 -4.39 -5.48 -4.36
C PHE A 262 -5.71 -4.73 -4.15
N ASN A 263 -5.62 -3.52 -3.61
CA ASN A 263 -6.74 -2.62 -3.39
C ASN A 263 -6.44 -1.21 -3.93
N THR A 264 -7.40 -0.29 -3.81
CA THR A 264 -7.25 1.10 -4.25
C THR A 264 -7.65 2.10 -3.16
N VAL A 265 -6.88 3.19 -3.06
CA VAL A 265 -7.08 4.31 -2.11
C VAL A 265 -7.69 5.55 -2.80
N GLY A 266 -7.84 5.54 -4.08
CA GLY A 266 -7.92 6.64 -5.03
C GLY A 266 -8.81 7.83 -4.68
N VAL A 267 -10.05 7.65 -4.24
CA VAL A 267 -10.97 8.78 -3.98
C VAL A 267 -10.47 9.68 -2.86
N VAL A 268 -9.86 9.10 -1.84
CA VAL A 268 -9.30 9.85 -0.72
C VAL A 268 -8.09 10.66 -1.11
N ALA A 269 -7.26 10.11 -1.96
CA ALA A 269 -6.14 10.84 -2.55
C ALA A 269 -6.59 11.90 -3.57
N GLY A 270 -7.90 12.11 -3.77
CA GLY A 270 -8.47 13.04 -4.73
C GLY A 270 -8.41 12.53 -6.17
N LEU A 271 -8.06 11.28 -6.38
CA LEU A 271 -8.08 10.62 -7.69
C LEU A 271 -9.51 10.21 -8.05
N LYS A 272 -9.75 10.03 -9.34
CA LYS A 272 -10.93 9.32 -9.80
C LYS A 272 -10.70 7.85 -9.56
N ASP A 273 -11.49 7.26 -8.71
CA ASP A 273 -11.54 5.81 -8.54
C ASP A 273 -12.93 5.30 -8.95
N PRO A 274 -13.06 4.70 -10.15
CA PRO A 274 -14.33 4.14 -10.59
C PRO A 274 -14.86 3.04 -9.67
N ALA A 275 -13.95 2.40 -8.92
CA ALA A 275 -14.30 1.38 -7.94
C ALA A 275 -14.67 1.93 -6.57
N ASP A 276 -14.29 3.18 -6.25
CA ASP A 276 -14.48 3.82 -4.94
C ASP A 276 -14.02 2.92 -3.77
N GLY A 277 -12.73 2.53 -3.82
CA GLY A 277 -12.17 1.49 -2.96
C GLY A 277 -12.44 0.11 -3.51
N GLY A 278 -11.67 -0.27 -4.53
CA GLY A 278 -11.76 -1.55 -5.22
C GLY A 278 -10.86 -2.61 -4.63
N MET A 279 -11.34 -3.84 -4.59
CA MET A 279 -10.53 -5.03 -4.31
C MET A 279 -10.33 -5.84 -5.58
N TYR A 280 -9.07 -6.11 -5.90
CA TYR A 280 -8.69 -6.83 -7.11
C TYR A 280 -8.00 -8.15 -6.80
N ARG A 281 -8.13 -9.10 -7.72
CA ARG A 281 -7.44 -10.40 -7.68
C ARG A 281 -6.81 -10.67 -9.03
N LEU A 282 -5.50 -10.83 -9.04
CA LEU A 282 -4.66 -11.07 -10.20
C LEU A 282 -4.07 -12.48 -10.18
N THR A 283 -3.65 -12.90 -11.35
CA THR A 283 -2.84 -14.11 -11.55
C THR A 283 -1.51 -13.73 -12.22
N LYS A 284 -0.53 -14.62 -12.18
CA LYS A 284 0.71 -14.46 -12.96
C LYS A 284 0.45 -14.34 -14.47
N GLN A 285 -0.68 -14.90 -14.95
CA GLN A 285 -1.05 -14.80 -16.36
C GLN A 285 -1.54 -13.39 -16.71
N ASP A 286 -2.21 -12.69 -15.79
CA ASP A 286 -2.63 -11.31 -16.00
C ASP A 286 -1.41 -10.39 -16.15
N PHE A 287 -0.37 -10.58 -15.35
CA PHE A 287 0.91 -9.86 -15.51
C PHE A 287 1.57 -10.14 -16.87
N LYS A 288 1.57 -11.38 -17.35
CA LYS A 288 2.11 -11.71 -18.68
C LYS A 288 1.34 -11.06 -19.81
N ASN A 289 0.03 -10.91 -19.62
CA ASN A 289 -0.86 -10.30 -20.61
C ASN A 289 -0.93 -8.77 -20.49
N GLY A 290 -0.46 -8.18 -19.38
CA GLY A 290 -0.65 -6.77 -19.06
C GLY A 290 -2.13 -6.41 -18.88
N THR A 291 -2.96 -7.34 -18.37
CA THR A 291 -4.41 -7.19 -18.27
C THR A 291 -4.84 -6.94 -16.84
N LEU A 292 -5.58 -5.85 -16.61
CA LEU A 292 -6.23 -5.56 -15.34
C LEU A 292 -7.63 -6.19 -15.31
N PRO A 293 -7.90 -7.18 -14.44
CA PRO A 293 -9.26 -7.69 -14.24
C PRO A 293 -10.17 -6.63 -13.60
N ALA A 294 -11.48 -6.83 -13.71
CA ALA A 294 -12.44 -6.04 -12.95
C ALA A 294 -12.28 -6.31 -11.42
N PRO A 295 -12.54 -5.31 -10.57
CA PRO A 295 -12.58 -5.51 -9.13
C PRO A 295 -13.71 -6.48 -8.76
N PHE A 296 -13.47 -7.32 -7.76
CA PHE A 296 -14.50 -8.24 -7.25
C PHE A 296 -15.35 -7.64 -6.12
N ALA A 297 -14.90 -6.53 -5.52
CA ALA A 297 -15.66 -5.69 -4.59
C ALA A 297 -15.33 -4.22 -4.84
N THR A 298 -16.28 -3.34 -4.56
CA THR A 298 -16.19 -1.89 -4.80
C THR A 298 -16.97 -1.12 -3.74
N GLY A 299 -16.78 0.19 -3.67
CA GLY A 299 -17.52 1.07 -2.75
C GLY A 299 -17.08 0.94 -1.30
N LEU A 300 -15.82 0.56 -1.06
CA LEU A 300 -15.30 0.28 0.27
C LEU A 300 -14.52 1.44 0.90
N GLY A 301 -14.44 2.56 0.20
CA GLY A 301 -13.72 3.75 0.66
C GLY A 301 -12.23 3.68 0.36
N ALA A 302 -11.43 4.32 1.18
CA ALA A 302 -9.99 4.43 0.98
C ALA A 302 -9.26 3.22 1.55
N LEU A 303 -9.12 2.19 0.74
CA LEU A 303 -8.36 1.00 1.13
C LEU A 303 -6.86 1.26 0.99
N ASP A 304 -6.11 0.84 2.01
CA ASP A 304 -4.66 1.01 2.11
C ASP A 304 -3.98 -0.37 2.17
N GLY A 305 -3.35 -0.78 3.28
CA GLY A 305 -2.70 -2.08 3.38
C GLY A 305 -3.64 -3.28 3.36
N LEU A 306 -3.11 -4.44 3.04
CA LEU A 306 -3.85 -5.70 3.10
C LEU A 306 -2.95 -6.88 3.46
N ASP A 307 -3.51 -7.87 4.17
CA ASP A 307 -2.87 -9.16 4.48
C ASP A 307 -3.94 -10.24 4.72
N PHE A 308 -3.53 -11.46 5.00
CA PHE A 308 -4.42 -12.61 5.14
C PHE A 308 -4.32 -13.31 6.50
N ALA A 309 -5.46 -13.51 7.16
CA ALA A 309 -5.59 -14.42 8.29
C ALA A 309 -6.11 -15.78 7.78
N GLY A 310 -5.20 -16.70 7.46
CA GLY A 310 -5.56 -17.91 6.74
C GLY A 310 -6.05 -17.59 5.33
N SER A 311 -7.30 -17.94 5.00
CA SER A 311 -7.92 -17.60 3.72
C SER A 311 -8.74 -16.31 3.74
N VAL A 312 -8.88 -15.69 4.91
CA VAL A 312 -9.66 -14.45 5.10
C VAL A 312 -8.78 -13.26 4.81
N ARG A 313 -9.19 -12.43 3.87
CA ARG A 313 -8.52 -11.18 3.52
C ARG A 313 -8.89 -10.10 4.54
N LEU A 314 -7.90 -9.32 4.93
CA LEU A 314 -8.01 -8.15 5.80
C LEU A 314 -7.47 -6.93 5.06
N ASP A 315 -8.26 -5.88 4.96
CA ASP A 315 -7.85 -4.59 4.37
C ASP A 315 -8.00 -3.49 5.42
N THR A 316 -7.08 -2.56 5.48
CA THR A 316 -7.26 -1.33 6.25
C THR A 316 -8.03 -0.30 5.42
N GLU A 317 -8.92 0.46 6.06
CA GLU A 317 -9.60 1.62 5.48
C GLU A 317 -9.17 2.86 6.26
N ILE A 318 -8.41 3.73 5.60
CA ILE A 318 -7.58 4.75 6.26
C ILE A 318 -8.34 6.02 6.66
N LYS A 319 -9.53 6.29 6.12
CA LYS A 319 -10.14 7.62 6.28
C LYS A 319 -11.59 7.65 6.74
N ASN A 320 -12.48 6.94 6.07
CA ASN A 320 -13.92 7.10 6.30
C ASN A 320 -14.36 6.40 7.59
N THR A 321 -14.03 5.12 7.69
CA THR A 321 -14.37 4.27 8.85
C THR A 321 -13.22 4.10 9.82
N ASN A 322 -11.99 4.28 9.35
CA ASN A 322 -10.76 4.02 10.12
C ASN A 322 -10.83 2.62 10.76
N SER A 323 -11.04 1.61 9.95
CA SER A 323 -11.31 0.25 10.39
C SER A 323 -10.51 -0.79 9.61
N VAL A 324 -10.65 -2.04 10.01
CA VAL A 324 -10.21 -3.20 9.23
C VAL A 324 -11.43 -3.83 8.59
N ILE A 325 -11.39 -3.99 7.28
CA ILE A 325 -12.40 -4.70 6.49
C ILE A 325 -12.00 -6.16 6.39
N VAL A 326 -12.93 -7.05 6.68
CA VAL A 326 -12.75 -8.51 6.67
C VAL A 326 -13.52 -9.08 5.51
N THR A 327 -12.84 -9.76 4.59
CA THR A 327 -13.47 -10.38 3.42
C THR A 327 -13.19 -11.91 3.41
N PRO A 328 -14.17 -12.75 3.82
CA PRO A 328 -14.06 -14.19 3.69
C PRO A 328 -13.93 -14.63 2.22
N PRO A 329 -13.36 -15.80 1.90
CA PRO A 329 -13.10 -16.23 0.51
C PRO A 329 -14.34 -16.26 -0.39
N TYR A 330 -15.52 -16.50 0.19
CA TYR A 330 -16.80 -16.58 -0.53
C TYR A 330 -17.85 -15.65 0.06
N GLY A 331 -17.44 -14.72 0.95
CA GLY A 331 -18.32 -13.80 1.65
C GLY A 331 -18.26 -12.39 1.07
N LYS A 332 -19.10 -11.53 1.64
CA LYS A 332 -19.07 -10.09 1.39
C LYS A 332 -18.08 -9.42 2.36
N PRO A 333 -17.53 -8.27 1.99
CA PRO A 333 -16.77 -7.43 2.94
C PRO A 333 -17.62 -7.08 4.17
N MET A 334 -17.02 -7.19 5.36
CA MET A 334 -17.60 -6.87 6.67
C MET A 334 -16.58 -6.07 7.48
N MET A 335 -17.01 -5.43 8.54
CA MET A 335 -16.15 -4.62 9.39
C MET A 335 -15.67 -5.41 10.61
N LEU A 336 -14.38 -5.44 10.88
CA LEU A 336 -13.84 -5.98 12.13
C LEU A 336 -14.27 -5.09 13.31
N THR A 337 -14.82 -5.71 14.34
CA THR A 337 -15.11 -5.04 15.61
C THR A 337 -14.16 -5.52 16.70
N TYR A 338 -14.03 -4.76 17.79
CA TYR A 338 -13.08 -5.02 18.85
C TYR A 338 -13.76 -5.29 20.18
N ASP A 339 -13.05 -5.92 21.10
CA ASP A 339 -13.51 -6.17 22.48
C ASP A 339 -13.49 -4.90 23.35
N GLN A 340 -12.85 -3.85 22.89
CA GLN A 340 -12.78 -2.53 23.50
C GLN A 340 -13.33 -1.48 22.55
N ASP A 341 -13.83 -0.39 23.08
CA ASP A 341 -14.25 0.77 22.29
C ASP A 341 -13.00 1.58 21.89
N ILE A 342 -12.36 1.14 20.80
CA ILE A 342 -11.23 1.85 20.20
C ILE A 342 -11.62 2.36 18.81
N LYS A 343 -11.03 3.49 18.46
CA LYS A 343 -11.02 4.01 17.10
C LYS A 343 -9.57 4.04 16.62
N LEU A 344 -9.30 3.39 15.50
CA LEU A 344 -8.02 3.51 14.81
C LEU A 344 -7.87 4.93 14.23
N ALA A 345 -6.65 5.40 14.11
CA ALA A 345 -6.33 6.75 13.61
C ALA A 345 -5.59 6.66 12.27
N GLY A 346 -6.33 6.42 11.19
CA GLY A 346 -5.74 6.21 9.86
C GLY A 346 -4.88 4.93 9.82
N PRO A 347 -5.49 3.73 9.94
CA PRO A 347 -4.75 2.49 9.81
C PRO A 347 -4.22 2.37 8.37
N ALA A 348 -2.90 2.41 8.20
CA ALA A 348 -2.25 2.41 6.89
C ALA A 348 -2.00 0.98 6.40
N ASP A 349 -1.25 0.19 7.14
CA ASP A 349 -0.92 -1.17 6.75
C ASP A 349 -1.39 -2.19 7.80
N ILE A 350 -1.26 -3.46 7.49
CA ILE A 350 -1.58 -4.56 8.39
C ILE A 350 -0.66 -5.75 8.14
N ALA A 351 0.11 -6.14 9.15
CA ALA A 351 0.85 -7.40 9.11
C ALA A 351 0.12 -8.47 9.93
N VAL A 352 -0.04 -9.65 9.35
CA VAL A 352 -0.74 -10.78 9.98
C VAL A 352 0.21 -11.96 10.20
N ARG A 353 0.13 -12.57 11.37
CA ARG A 353 0.87 -13.78 11.69
C ARG A 353 0.04 -14.79 12.45
N LYS A 354 0.06 -16.03 12.01
CA LYS A 354 -0.50 -17.15 12.77
C LYS A 354 0.44 -17.53 13.92
N LEU A 355 -0.08 -17.56 15.12
CA LEU A 355 0.65 -17.96 16.34
C LEU A 355 0.61 -19.49 16.54
N PRO A 356 1.51 -20.05 17.41
CA PRO A 356 1.52 -21.50 17.68
C PRO A 356 0.23 -22.05 18.27
N ASP A 357 -0.55 -21.22 18.98
CA ASP A 357 -1.87 -21.59 19.54
C ASP A 357 -3.00 -21.56 18.47
N GLY A 358 -2.65 -21.26 17.21
CA GLY A 358 -3.56 -21.18 16.09
C GLY A 358 -4.25 -19.83 15.95
N SER A 359 -4.16 -18.94 16.93
CA SER A 359 -4.67 -17.56 16.84
C SER A 359 -3.84 -16.74 15.86
N TYR A 360 -4.35 -15.55 15.51
CA TYR A 360 -3.62 -14.62 14.64
C TYR A 360 -3.26 -13.36 15.42
N LEU A 361 -2.07 -12.84 15.15
CA LEU A 361 -1.60 -11.55 15.61
C LEU A 361 -1.61 -10.58 14.46
N LEU A 362 -2.29 -9.45 14.63
CA LEU A 362 -2.33 -8.33 13.69
C LEU A 362 -1.49 -7.20 14.27
N VAL A 363 -0.66 -6.58 13.44
CA VAL A 363 0.07 -5.36 13.76
C VAL A 363 -0.36 -4.30 12.75
N ILE A 364 -0.95 -3.21 13.25
CA ILE A 364 -1.57 -2.17 12.44
C ILE A 364 -0.86 -0.84 12.75
N PRO A 365 -0.01 -0.33 11.86
CA PRO A 365 0.48 1.03 11.92
C PRO A 365 -0.68 2.01 11.69
N GLU A 366 -0.72 3.08 12.47
CA GLU A 366 -1.74 4.13 12.33
C GLU A 366 -1.05 5.42 11.89
N LEU A 367 -1.12 5.69 10.61
CA LEU A 367 -0.47 6.83 9.95
C LEU A 367 -0.93 8.18 10.52
N ALA A 368 -2.16 8.22 11.05
CA ALA A 368 -2.79 9.42 11.59
C ALA A 368 -2.70 10.61 10.60
N ALA A 369 -2.99 10.36 9.34
CA ALA A 369 -2.86 11.33 8.23
C ALA A 369 -3.52 12.69 8.48
N THR A 370 -4.42 12.78 9.47
CA THR A 370 -5.06 14.03 9.92
C THR A 370 -4.21 14.79 10.94
N SER A 371 -3.11 14.22 11.42
CA SER A 371 -2.22 14.81 12.43
C SER A 371 -0.77 14.63 12.01
N PRO A 372 -0.37 15.17 10.84
CA PRO A 372 1.01 15.11 10.39
C PRO A 372 1.92 15.82 11.41
N ASN A 373 3.18 15.43 11.48
CA ASN A 373 4.18 15.89 12.46
C ASN A 373 3.92 15.43 13.91
N ASN A 374 3.15 14.40 14.10
CA ASN A 374 2.91 13.82 15.41
C ASN A 374 3.89 12.65 15.63
N HIS A 375 4.82 12.81 16.57
CA HIS A 375 5.82 11.80 16.93
C HIS A 375 5.28 10.72 17.88
N ASP A 376 3.98 10.75 18.17
CA ASP A 376 3.30 9.83 19.08
C ASP A 376 2.23 8.97 18.38
N ASN A 377 2.41 8.73 17.08
CA ASN A 377 1.47 7.88 16.34
C ASN A 377 1.53 6.44 16.84
N PRO A 378 0.39 5.76 16.90
CA PRO A 378 0.32 4.42 17.44
C PRO A 378 0.60 3.32 16.40
N VAL A 379 1.06 2.20 16.95
CA VAL A 379 0.94 0.88 16.33
C VAL A 379 0.04 0.06 17.23
N THR A 380 -1.09 -0.39 16.70
CA THR A 380 -2.07 -1.20 17.44
C THR A 380 -1.86 -2.68 17.16
N VAL A 381 -1.88 -3.48 18.25
CA VAL A 381 -1.72 -4.93 18.18
C VAL A 381 -3.03 -5.60 18.59
N ILE A 382 -3.54 -6.45 17.69
CA ILE A 382 -4.83 -7.13 17.85
C ILE A 382 -4.60 -8.63 17.76
N LYS A 383 -5.22 -9.40 18.66
CA LYS A 383 -5.25 -10.86 18.59
C LYS A 383 -6.61 -11.32 18.09
N LEU A 384 -6.62 -12.15 17.04
CA LEU A 384 -7.81 -12.84 16.55
C LEU A 384 -7.81 -14.29 17.04
N PRO A 385 -8.96 -14.88 17.34
CA PRO A 385 -9.04 -16.27 17.83
C PRO A 385 -8.64 -17.29 16.76
N ALA A 386 -8.29 -18.50 17.19
CA ALA A 386 -7.79 -19.58 16.32
C ALA A 386 -8.79 -20.07 15.26
N ASN A 387 -10.07 -19.76 15.43
CA ASN A 387 -11.12 -20.11 14.49
C ASN A 387 -11.57 -18.94 13.59
N PHE A 388 -10.82 -17.84 13.58
CA PHE A 388 -11.16 -16.63 12.83
C PHE A 388 -11.35 -16.89 11.34
N ASP A 389 -10.57 -17.77 10.76
CA ASP A 389 -10.58 -18.14 9.34
C ASP A 389 -11.63 -19.19 8.95
N ARG A 390 -12.57 -19.50 9.85
CA ARG A 390 -13.60 -20.53 9.65
C ARG A 390 -15.02 -19.98 9.48
N PHE A 391 -15.20 -18.68 9.48
CA PHE A 391 -16.50 -18.00 9.40
C PHE A 391 -16.80 -17.43 8.00
#